data_a2f72a3c70b9488540c5f6a7ed00ed60
#
_entry.id   a2f72a3c70b9488540c5f6a7ed00ed60
#
_cell.length_a   1.000
_cell.length_b   1.000
_cell.length_c   1.000
_cell.angle_alpha   90.00
_cell.angle_beta   90.00
_cell.angle_gamma   90.00
#
_symmetry.space_group_name_H-M   'P 1'
#
loop_
_entity.id
_entity.type
_entity.pdbx_description
1 polymer ?
#
loop_
_entity_poly.entity_id
_entity_poly.type
_entity_poly.pdbx_seq_one_letter_code
_entity_poly.pdbx_strand_id
1 'polypeptide(L)'
;MDSLFVPIASFVDKYPLSDKERIAGTGDMSGSVQNTVGGWRLSSDIGCVFIGMEGLIHSYQYVPSEQSKALIEKLIALFERMDLVGIKAQTHASLTAMRGMLRYAALTGDTTLIPKVETRWKLYKEFGMTENYENYNWFGRYDTWTEPCAIIDSYLVATQLWAVTRNPQYLEDADKIYLNGIAATQRANGGFGCDRPVGVVSPDLAIHADEATWCCTMRGGEGLGRAAEYAYFVEADTVYVPFYHESTLALPDRNIALSQHTGYPFGNRVEFIVTEAPKRAVTLALAVPSYLRPDSVQLPSHSDVSAHFVQGFLRVSGHFDAGDTVALNYGFEPRWVPLENRDIADKTLYKAMYGPLVLGYEADAPLELAGKEFSIVADGPDAFRIEGTEFRLTPLYHLLDPAVSSGANYHRMVTVKMDTATVCLE
;
A
#
# COMPACT_ATOMS: atom_id res chain seq x y z
N MET A 1 4.43 -27.57 22.19
CA MET A 1 4.81 -26.18 21.88
C MET A 1 6.22 -25.85 22.36
N ASP A 2 6.59 -26.19 23.56
CA ASP A 2 7.91 -25.86 24.16
C ASP A 2 9.12 -26.29 23.33
N SER A 3 9.05 -27.42 22.62
CA SER A 3 10.12 -27.93 21.77
C SER A 3 10.39 -27.06 20.52
N LEU A 4 9.48 -26.20 20.12
CA LEU A 4 9.64 -25.30 18.96
C LEU A 4 10.35 -23.99 19.33
N PHE A 5 10.26 -23.54 20.61
CA PHE A 5 10.83 -22.27 21.01
C PHE A 5 12.37 -22.29 21.13
N VAL A 6 12.94 -23.43 21.54
CA VAL A 6 14.39 -23.52 21.76
C VAL A 6 15.20 -23.36 20.47
N PRO A 7 14.88 -24.01 19.35
CA PRO A 7 15.60 -23.79 18.09
C PRO A 7 15.48 -22.34 17.59
N ILE A 8 14.29 -21.75 17.63
CA ILE A 8 14.08 -20.37 17.19
C ILE A 8 14.86 -19.39 18.05
N ALA A 9 14.80 -19.52 19.37
CA ALA A 9 15.53 -18.67 20.29
C ALA A 9 17.05 -18.76 20.10
N SER A 10 17.59 -19.97 19.88
CA SER A 10 19.00 -20.20 19.59
C SER A 10 19.44 -19.61 18.25
N PHE A 11 18.58 -19.66 17.23
CA PHE A 11 18.83 -19.06 15.94
C PHE A 11 18.90 -17.53 16.04
N VAL A 12 17.92 -16.91 16.73
CA VAL A 12 17.85 -15.46 16.95
C VAL A 12 19.12 -14.92 17.60
N ASP A 13 19.73 -15.67 18.53
CA ASP A 13 20.99 -15.26 19.21
C ASP A 13 22.18 -15.16 18.24
N LYS A 14 22.14 -15.88 17.16
CA LYS A 14 23.23 -15.98 16.17
C LYS A 14 22.94 -15.21 14.87
N TYR A 15 21.80 -14.55 14.77
CA TYR A 15 21.39 -13.88 13.55
C TYR A 15 22.25 -12.63 13.29
N PRO A 16 22.91 -12.49 12.12
CA PRO A 16 23.69 -11.29 11.79
C PRO A 16 22.78 -10.10 11.54
N LEU A 17 23.23 -8.93 11.97
CA LEU A 17 22.48 -7.68 11.91
C LEU A 17 22.82 -6.85 10.67
N SER A 18 23.97 -7.11 10.05
CA SER A 18 24.51 -6.36 8.92
C SER A 18 25.16 -7.28 7.90
N ASP A 19 25.40 -6.78 6.70
CA ASP A 19 26.11 -7.50 5.63
C ASP A 19 27.54 -7.87 6.06
N LYS A 20 28.19 -7.01 6.84
CA LYS A 20 29.52 -7.28 7.39
C LYS A 20 29.51 -8.47 8.35
N GLU A 21 28.55 -8.53 9.24
CA GLU A 21 28.39 -9.65 10.18
C GLU A 21 28.00 -10.93 9.45
N ARG A 22 27.16 -10.81 8.43
CA ARG A 22 26.71 -11.93 7.59
C ARG A 22 27.84 -12.54 6.75
N ILE A 23 28.75 -11.73 6.21
CA ILE A 23 29.92 -12.19 5.44
C ILE A 23 30.98 -12.76 6.39
N ALA A 24 31.20 -12.15 7.51
CA ALA A 24 32.17 -12.59 8.54
C ALA A 24 31.65 -13.77 9.34
N GLY A 25 30.35 -13.91 9.47
CA GLY A 25 29.72 -15.04 10.14
C GLY A 25 29.92 -16.31 9.34
N THR A 26 30.54 -17.26 9.96
CA THR A 26 30.60 -18.65 9.46
C THR A 26 29.24 -19.34 9.60
N GLY A 27 28.22 -18.59 9.99
CA GLY A 27 26.91 -19.10 10.28
C GLY A 27 26.24 -19.60 9.03
N ASP A 28 25.99 -20.88 9.00
CA ASP A 28 24.93 -21.47 8.24
C ASP A 28 23.63 -20.79 8.71
N MET A 29 23.33 -19.68 8.05
CA MET A 29 22.17 -18.87 8.33
C MET A 29 20.97 -19.66 7.88
N SER A 30 20.34 -20.38 8.80
CA SER A 30 19.17 -21.22 8.55
C SER A 30 19.29 -22.21 7.37
N GLY A 31 20.47 -22.42 6.90
CA GLY A 31 20.85 -23.55 6.02
C GLY A 31 20.17 -23.62 4.68
N SER A 32 19.45 -22.68 4.20
CA SER A 32 18.60 -23.20 3.17
C SER A 32 18.37 -22.35 1.94
N VAL A 33 18.39 -21.08 1.98
CA VAL A 33 18.05 -20.36 0.74
C VAL A 33 19.03 -19.25 0.47
N GLN A 34 20.18 -19.64 -0.02
CA GLN A 34 21.13 -18.68 -0.60
C GLN A 34 20.68 -18.36 -2.02
N ASN A 35 19.68 -17.53 -2.18
CA ASN A 35 19.36 -16.98 -3.47
C ASN A 35 20.44 -15.98 -3.85
N THR A 36 21.08 -16.20 -4.99
CA THR A 36 22.01 -15.27 -5.58
C THR A 36 21.36 -14.66 -6.81
N VAL A 37 21.16 -13.36 -6.82
CA VAL A 37 20.67 -12.60 -7.96
C VAL A 37 21.72 -11.57 -8.34
N GLY A 38 22.16 -11.56 -9.61
CA GLY A 38 23.21 -10.66 -10.09
C GLY A 38 24.52 -10.76 -9.28
N GLY A 39 24.86 -11.95 -8.75
CA GLY A 39 26.07 -12.17 -7.94
C GLY A 39 25.94 -11.79 -6.46
N TRP A 40 24.79 -11.30 -6.01
CA TRP A 40 24.55 -10.93 -4.61
C TRP A 40 23.85 -12.07 -3.85
N ARG A 41 24.25 -12.27 -2.60
CA ARG A 41 23.48 -13.09 -1.67
C ARG A 41 22.32 -12.26 -1.12
N LEU A 42 21.10 -12.78 -1.23
CA LEU A 42 19.91 -12.12 -0.74
C LEU A 42 19.53 -12.67 0.64
N SER A 43 19.05 -11.78 1.49
CA SER A 43 18.66 -12.14 2.85
C SER A 43 17.21 -12.64 2.91
N SER A 44 16.97 -13.82 2.34
CA SER A 44 15.69 -14.52 2.46
C SER A 44 15.47 -15.14 3.84
N ASP A 45 16.53 -15.28 4.64
CA ASP A 45 16.48 -15.88 5.99
C ASP A 45 15.58 -15.08 6.96
N ILE A 46 15.53 -13.76 6.79
CA ILE A 46 14.58 -12.91 7.52
C ILE A 46 13.14 -13.40 7.32
N GLY A 47 12.80 -13.89 6.14
CA GLY A 47 11.48 -14.43 5.86
C GLY A 47 11.07 -15.54 6.81
N CYS A 48 11.94 -16.49 7.05
CA CYS A 48 11.64 -17.62 7.92
C CYS A 48 11.39 -17.19 9.38
N VAL A 49 12.18 -16.25 9.91
CA VAL A 49 12.11 -15.84 11.32
C VAL A 49 11.00 -14.81 11.54
N PHE A 50 10.91 -13.78 10.72
CA PHE A 50 10.02 -12.65 10.99
C PHE A 50 8.61 -12.84 10.45
N ILE A 51 8.39 -13.66 9.44
CA ILE A 51 7.05 -14.17 9.12
C ILE A 51 6.55 -15.04 10.27
N GLY A 52 7.43 -15.90 10.83
CA GLY A 52 7.11 -16.71 12.01
C GLY A 52 6.80 -15.86 13.24
N MET A 53 7.42 -14.70 13.40
CA MET A 53 7.12 -13.77 14.51
C MET A 53 5.66 -13.27 14.45
N GLU A 54 5.15 -12.90 13.30
CA GLU A 54 3.75 -12.47 13.15
C GLU A 54 2.79 -13.59 13.53
N GLY A 55 3.04 -14.81 13.04
CA GLY A 55 2.25 -16.00 13.41
C GLY A 55 2.31 -16.32 14.91
N LEU A 56 3.48 -16.16 15.53
CA LEU A 56 3.65 -16.34 16.97
C LEU A 56 2.84 -15.31 17.78
N ILE A 57 2.86 -14.04 17.36
CA ILE A 57 2.08 -12.97 17.99
C ILE A 57 0.59 -13.22 17.80
N HIS A 58 0.16 -13.68 16.63
CA HIS A 58 -1.22 -14.05 16.40
C HIS A 58 -1.66 -15.21 17.31
N SER A 59 -0.80 -16.22 17.48
CA SER A 59 -1.08 -17.33 18.42
C SER A 59 -1.12 -16.85 19.88
N TYR A 60 -0.23 -15.91 20.25
CA TYR A 60 -0.19 -15.31 21.59
C TYR A 60 -1.51 -14.62 21.97
N GLN A 61 -2.22 -14.06 21.00
CA GLN A 61 -3.52 -13.43 21.22
C GLN A 61 -4.54 -14.42 21.83
N TYR A 62 -4.48 -15.70 21.46
CA TYR A 62 -5.44 -16.72 21.90
C TYR A 62 -4.89 -17.62 23.01
N VAL A 63 -3.58 -17.85 23.01
CA VAL A 63 -2.91 -18.74 23.97
C VAL A 63 -1.65 -18.03 24.50
N PRO A 64 -1.82 -17.02 25.36
CA PRO A 64 -0.69 -16.28 25.92
C PRO A 64 0.13 -17.16 26.87
N SER A 65 1.47 -17.04 26.83
CA SER A 65 2.39 -17.66 27.79
C SER A 65 3.61 -16.77 27.99
N GLU A 66 4.25 -16.83 29.14
CA GLU A 66 5.48 -16.09 29.41
C GLU A 66 6.60 -16.48 28.45
N GLN A 67 6.66 -17.73 28.01
CA GLN A 67 7.64 -18.21 27.06
C GLN A 67 7.44 -17.61 25.68
N SER A 68 6.18 -17.59 25.16
CA SER A 68 5.87 -16.95 23.88
C SER A 68 6.11 -15.44 23.93
N LYS A 69 5.74 -14.79 25.04
CA LYS A 69 6.01 -13.38 25.28
C LYS A 69 7.50 -13.06 25.20
N ALA A 70 8.32 -13.77 25.97
CA ALA A 70 9.77 -13.57 26.00
C ALA A 70 10.40 -13.76 24.62
N LEU A 71 9.93 -14.73 23.83
CA LEU A 71 10.43 -14.95 22.47
C LEU A 71 9.99 -13.82 21.52
N ILE A 72 8.73 -13.36 21.60
CA ILE A 72 8.24 -12.22 20.82
C ILE A 72 9.08 -10.98 21.09
N GLU A 73 9.27 -10.63 22.36
CA GLU A 73 10.06 -9.45 22.75
C GLU A 73 11.52 -9.54 22.25
N LYS A 74 12.11 -10.73 22.30
CA LYS A 74 13.45 -10.99 21.76
C LYS A 74 13.50 -10.82 20.24
N LEU A 75 12.50 -11.31 19.51
CA LEU A 75 12.39 -11.16 18.06
C LEU A 75 12.20 -9.70 17.65
N ILE A 76 11.35 -8.97 18.35
CA ILE A 76 11.14 -7.53 18.16
C ILE A 76 12.47 -6.77 18.37
N ALA A 77 13.14 -7.01 19.48
CA ALA A 77 14.42 -6.36 19.80
C ALA A 77 15.51 -6.67 18.76
N LEU A 78 15.52 -7.87 18.20
CA LEU A 78 16.41 -8.24 17.09
C LEU A 78 16.06 -7.46 15.83
N PHE A 79 14.79 -7.45 15.42
CA PHE A 79 14.33 -6.76 14.22
C PHE A 79 14.62 -5.26 14.27
N GLU A 80 14.45 -4.63 15.46
CA GLU A 80 14.75 -3.21 15.65
C GLU A 80 16.23 -2.86 15.41
N ARG A 81 17.13 -3.77 15.65
CA ARG A 81 18.58 -3.57 15.50
C ARG A 81 19.09 -3.86 14.10
N MET A 82 18.28 -4.49 13.24
CA MET A 82 18.73 -4.86 11.90
C MET A 82 18.89 -3.67 10.97
N ASP A 83 19.99 -3.65 10.25
CA ASP A 83 20.21 -2.81 9.07
C ASP A 83 19.59 -3.47 7.85
N LEU A 84 18.29 -3.23 7.62
CA LEU A 84 17.53 -3.89 6.56
C LEU A 84 18.09 -3.60 5.15
N VAL A 85 18.62 -2.41 4.93
CA VAL A 85 19.22 -2.02 3.64
C VAL A 85 20.61 -2.67 3.49
N GLY A 86 21.45 -2.59 4.52
CA GLY A 86 22.79 -3.16 4.50
C GLY A 86 22.82 -4.66 4.29
N ILE A 87 21.92 -5.41 4.92
CA ILE A 87 21.84 -6.86 4.74
C ILE A 87 21.01 -7.28 3.51
N LYS A 88 20.46 -6.33 2.77
CA LYS A 88 19.53 -6.61 1.66
C LYS A 88 18.38 -7.51 2.12
N ALA A 89 17.70 -7.09 3.18
CA ALA A 89 16.60 -7.84 3.75
C ALA A 89 15.44 -8.01 2.77
N GLN A 90 14.72 -9.14 2.86
CA GLN A 90 13.50 -9.32 2.09
C GLN A 90 12.41 -8.37 2.58
N THR A 91 11.79 -7.64 1.66
CA THR A 91 10.77 -6.64 1.98
C THR A 91 9.52 -7.26 2.56
N HIS A 92 9.03 -8.37 1.98
CA HIS A 92 7.86 -9.10 2.50
C HIS A 92 8.03 -9.47 3.98
N ALA A 93 9.13 -10.13 4.34
CA ALA A 93 9.37 -10.54 5.72
C ALA A 93 9.47 -9.36 6.69
N SER A 94 10.08 -8.26 6.24
CA SER A 94 10.18 -7.03 7.05
C SER A 94 8.82 -6.37 7.28
N LEU A 95 7.96 -6.33 6.26
CA LEU A 95 6.59 -5.81 6.36
C LEU A 95 5.71 -6.71 7.24
N THR A 96 5.85 -8.03 7.13
CA THR A 96 5.18 -8.99 8.02
C THR A 96 5.58 -8.77 9.47
N ALA A 97 6.88 -8.52 9.74
CA ALA A 97 7.36 -8.16 11.08
C ALA A 97 6.70 -6.87 11.60
N MET A 98 6.59 -5.83 10.77
CA MET A 98 5.91 -4.59 11.16
C MET A 98 4.44 -4.83 11.51
N ARG A 99 3.72 -5.67 10.75
CA ARG A 99 2.34 -6.09 11.09
C ARG A 99 2.28 -6.76 12.46
N GLY A 100 3.20 -7.69 12.71
CA GLY A 100 3.33 -8.35 14.00
C GLY A 100 3.55 -7.36 15.14
N MET A 101 4.46 -6.39 14.98
CA MET A 101 4.70 -5.36 15.99
C MET A 101 3.46 -4.50 16.27
N LEU A 102 2.71 -4.08 15.25
CA LEU A 102 1.47 -3.33 15.42
C LEU A 102 0.40 -4.15 16.15
N ARG A 103 0.27 -5.45 15.83
CA ARG A 103 -0.61 -6.37 16.55
C ARG A 103 -0.19 -6.53 18.01
N TYR A 104 1.11 -6.69 18.27
CA TYR A 104 1.62 -6.84 19.63
C TYR A 104 1.40 -5.57 20.47
N ALA A 105 1.62 -4.39 19.87
CA ALA A 105 1.28 -3.12 20.49
C ALA A 105 -0.19 -3.03 20.88
N ALA A 106 -1.11 -3.44 20.00
CA ALA A 106 -2.54 -3.46 20.29
C ALA A 106 -2.92 -4.45 21.41
N LEU A 107 -2.28 -5.62 21.44
CA LEU A 107 -2.56 -6.65 22.45
C LEU A 107 -2.03 -6.30 23.85
N THR A 108 -0.89 -5.64 23.91
CA THR A 108 -0.18 -5.33 25.18
C THR A 108 -0.40 -3.91 25.67
N GLY A 109 -0.87 -3.01 24.81
CA GLY A 109 -0.93 -1.58 25.07
C GLY A 109 0.44 -0.89 24.97
N ASP A 110 1.48 -1.56 24.47
CA ASP A 110 2.82 -0.97 24.30
C ASP A 110 2.88 -0.07 23.06
N THR A 111 2.48 1.17 23.22
CA THR A 111 2.52 2.18 22.16
C THR A 111 3.93 2.60 21.75
N THR A 112 4.98 2.22 22.49
CA THR A 112 6.38 2.55 22.12
C THR A 112 6.84 1.84 20.84
N LEU A 113 6.15 0.79 20.43
CA LEU A 113 6.42 0.07 19.19
C LEU A 113 5.97 0.85 17.95
N ILE A 114 4.95 1.71 18.07
CA ILE A 114 4.38 2.44 16.91
C ILE A 114 5.43 3.31 16.22
N PRO A 115 6.16 4.24 16.88
CA PRO A 115 7.18 5.06 16.21
C PRO A 115 8.34 4.23 15.63
N LYS A 116 8.59 3.03 16.15
CA LYS A 116 9.60 2.11 15.60
C LYS A 116 9.12 1.53 14.26
N VAL A 117 7.84 1.18 14.15
CA VAL A 117 7.24 0.75 12.89
C VAL A 117 7.19 1.91 11.91
N GLU A 118 6.82 3.13 12.32
CA GLU A 118 6.85 4.31 11.46
C GLU A 118 8.23 4.57 10.87
N THR A 119 9.29 4.39 11.66
CA THR A 119 10.68 4.50 11.19
C THR A 119 10.99 3.45 10.11
N ARG A 120 10.56 2.21 10.30
CA ARG A 120 10.73 1.12 9.32
C ARG A 120 9.87 1.33 8.07
N TRP A 121 8.67 1.90 8.23
CA TRP A 121 7.82 2.27 7.12
C TRP A 121 8.46 3.33 6.22
N LYS A 122 9.08 4.37 6.80
CA LYS A 122 9.85 5.36 6.02
C LYS A 122 10.99 4.71 5.25
N LEU A 123 11.73 3.82 5.90
CA LEU A 123 12.81 3.06 5.25
C LEU A 123 12.28 2.21 4.08
N TYR A 124 11.12 1.57 4.26
CA TYR A 124 10.47 0.82 3.18
C TYR A 124 10.09 1.73 2.01
N LYS A 125 9.50 2.88 2.26
CA LYS A 125 9.17 3.85 1.20
C LYS A 125 10.41 4.34 0.44
N GLU A 126 11.54 4.50 1.11
CA GLU A 126 12.79 4.97 0.49
C GLU A 126 13.53 3.90 -0.32
N PHE A 127 13.51 2.64 0.11
CA PHE A 127 14.39 1.59 -0.44
C PHE A 127 13.67 0.29 -0.83
N GLY A 128 12.43 0.13 -0.46
CA GLY A 128 11.66 -1.10 -0.67
C GLY A 128 10.44 -0.94 -1.59
N MET A 129 9.91 0.27 -1.76
CA MET A 129 8.77 0.56 -2.61
C MET A 129 9.22 1.02 -4.00
N THR A 130 8.51 0.58 -5.04
CA THR A 130 8.72 1.01 -6.42
C THR A 130 7.94 2.28 -6.74
N GLU A 131 8.22 2.91 -7.88
CA GLU A 131 7.53 4.14 -8.29
C GLU A 131 6.06 3.94 -8.68
N ASN A 132 5.66 2.71 -8.94
CA ASN A 132 4.27 2.32 -9.20
C ASN A 132 3.59 1.66 -7.98
N TYR A 133 4.12 1.88 -6.77
CA TYR A 133 3.59 1.41 -5.49
C TYR A 133 3.54 -0.12 -5.33
N GLU A 134 4.34 -0.84 -6.07
CA GLU A 134 4.72 -2.22 -5.80
C GLU A 134 5.93 -2.25 -4.85
N ASN A 135 6.72 -3.32 -4.88
CA ASN A 135 7.91 -3.44 -4.05
C ASN A 135 9.13 -3.94 -4.82
N TYR A 136 10.31 -3.55 -4.38
CA TYR A 136 11.52 -4.31 -4.63
C TYR A 136 11.54 -5.50 -3.66
N ASN A 137 11.81 -6.70 -4.15
CA ASN A 137 11.74 -7.91 -3.32
C ASN A 137 12.77 -7.90 -2.17
N TRP A 138 13.88 -7.18 -2.33
CA TRP A 138 14.89 -6.94 -1.30
C TRP A 138 15.26 -5.46 -1.20
N PHE A 139 15.43 -4.97 -0.01
CA PHE A 139 15.84 -3.58 0.24
C PHE A 139 17.12 -3.21 -0.53
N GLY A 140 17.07 -2.11 -1.28
CA GLY A 140 18.21 -1.63 -2.07
C GLY A 140 18.69 -2.58 -3.16
N ARG A 141 17.85 -3.52 -3.63
CA ARG A 141 18.11 -4.39 -4.78
C ARG A 141 17.06 -4.13 -5.85
N TYR A 142 17.43 -3.26 -6.75
CA TYR A 142 16.56 -2.68 -7.77
C TYR A 142 16.46 -3.51 -9.05
N ASP A 143 17.30 -4.53 -9.17
CA ASP A 143 17.45 -5.43 -10.32
C ASP A 143 16.74 -6.79 -10.12
N THR A 144 15.79 -6.86 -9.19
CA THR A 144 15.05 -8.09 -8.87
C THR A 144 13.64 -8.04 -9.48
N TRP A 145 12.65 -8.61 -8.84
CA TRP A 145 11.24 -8.62 -9.24
C TRP A 145 10.36 -8.17 -8.07
N THR A 146 9.12 -7.81 -8.37
CA THR A 146 8.12 -7.48 -7.35
C THR A 146 7.54 -8.74 -6.74
N GLU A 147 7.01 -8.63 -5.53
CA GLU A 147 6.42 -9.76 -4.82
C GLU A 147 5.04 -9.36 -4.25
N PRO A 148 3.92 -9.88 -4.80
CA PRO A 148 2.58 -9.58 -4.31
C PRO A 148 2.40 -9.76 -2.80
N CYS A 149 3.11 -10.72 -2.17
CA CYS A 149 3.09 -10.87 -0.72
C CYS A 149 3.52 -9.59 0.01
N ALA A 150 4.59 -8.93 -0.46
CA ALA A 150 5.07 -7.69 0.10
C ALA A 150 4.13 -6.51 -0.19
N ILE A 151 3.55 -6.48 -1.39
CA ILE A 151 2.58 -5.44 -1.78
C ILE A 151 1.35 -5.50 -0.88
N ILE A 152 0.81 -6.70 -0.63
CA ILE A 152 -0.30 -6.90 0.30
C ILE A 152 0.09 -6.47 1.72
N ASP A 153 1.26 -6.90 2.22
CA ASP A 153 1.70 -6.51 3.55
C ASP A 153 1.92 -5.00 3.69
N SER A 154 2.40 -4.32 2.65
CA SER A 154 2.55 -2.87 2.68
C SER A 154 1.21 -2.14 2.78
N TYR A 155 0.19 -2.58 2.03
CA TYR A 155 -1.18 -2.10 2.16
C TYR A 155 -1.71 -2.27 3.60
N LEU A 156 -1.50 -3.46 4.18
CA LEU A 156 -1.95 -3.78 5.53
C LEU A 156 -1.20 -2.97 6.60
N VAL A 157 0.12 -2.80 6.47
CA VAL A 157 0.92 -1.96 7.40
C VAL A 157 0.45 -0.51 7.33
N ALA A 158 0.26 0.06 6.14
CA ALA A 158 -0.20 1.43 5.98
C ALA A 158 -1.57 1.64 6.64
N THR A 159 -2.54 0.76 6.35
CA THR A 159 -3.87 0.83 6.94
C THR A 159 -3.85 0.67 8.47
N GLN A 160 -3.04 -0.25 9.00
CA GLN A 160 -2.89 -0.46 10.45
C GLN A 160 -2.17 0.71 11.13
N LEU A 161 -1.17 1.32 10.49
CA LEU A 161 -0.54 2.56 10.99
C LEU A 161 -1.55 3.69 11.10
N TRP A 162 -2.41 3.89 10.10
CA TRP A 162 -3.50 4.85 10.22
C TRP A 162 -4.42 4.49 11.39
N ALA A 163 -4.80 3.23 11.53
CA ALA A 163 -5.72 2.81 12.59
C ALA A 163 -5.21 3.12 14.00
N VAL A 164 -3.89 3.15 14.22
CA VAL A 164 -3.29 3.45 15.53
C VAL A 164 -2.83 4.90 15.69
N THR A 165 -2.48 5.60 14.58
CA THR A 165 -1.94 6.96 14.64
C THR A 165 -2.94 8.04 14.24
N ARG A 166 -3.95 7.68 13.45
CA ARG A 166 -4.90 8.59 12.78
C ARG A 166 -4.21 9.57 11.81
N ASN A 167 -2.97 9.31 11.39
CA ASN A 167 -2.30 10.12 10.37
C ASN A 167 -2.86 9.76 8.97
N PRO A 168 -3.55 10.69 8.28
CA PRO A 168 -4.22 10.42 7.00
C PRO A 168 -3.24 10.04 5.87
N GLN A 169 -1.96 10.42 5.98
CA GLN A 169 -0.95 10.05 4.98
C GLN A 169 -0.84 8.53 4.78
N TYR A 170 -1.05 7.74 5.83
CA TYR A 170 -1.01 6.28 5.71
C TYR A 170 -2.20 5.72 4.92
N LEU A 171 -3.37 6.36 4.95
CA LEU A 171 -4.49 5.99 4.07
C LEU A 171 -4.19 6.32 2.61
N GLU A 172 -3.55 7.46 2.35
CA GLU A 172 -3.13 7.82 0.99
C GLU A 172 -2.09 6.82 0.44
N ASP A 173 -1.14 6.39 1.28
CA ASP A 173 -0.19 5.35 0.91
C ASP A 173 -0.94 4.03 0.62
N ALA A 174 -1.87 3.62 1.48
CA ALA A 174 -2.67 2.40 1.30
C ALA A 174 -3.52 2.43 0.03
N ASP A 175 -4.19 3.54 -0.26
CA ASP A 175 -5.02 3.70 -1.45
C ASP A 175 -4.19 3.61 -2.74
N LYS A 176 -3.03 4.27 -2.78
CA LYS A 176 -2.09 4.18 -3.92
C LYS A 176 -1.55 2.75 -4.10
N ILE A 177 -1.20 2.07 -3.01
CA ILE A 177 -0.74 0.67 -3.07
C ILE A 177 -1.87 -0.24 -3.60
N TYR A 178 -3.09 -0.05 -3.12
CA TYR A 178 -4.24 -0.85 -3.56
C TYR A 178 -4.53 -0.67 -5.04
N LEU A 179 -4.64 0.56 -5.50
CA LEU A 179 -5.08 0.91 -6.86
C LEU A 179 -3.97 0.76 -7.92
N ASN A 180 -2.70 0.75 -7.53
CA ASN A 180 -1.60 0.56 -8.47
C ASN A 180 -0.87 -0.77 -8.26
N GLY A 181 -0.37 -1.03 -7.04
CA GLY A 181 0.40 -2.24 -6.77
C GLY A 181 -0.46 -3.50 -6.79
N ILE A 182 -1.53 -3.56 -5.99
CA ILE A 182 -2.39 -4.75 -5.91
C ILE A 182 -3.14 -4.94 -7.23
N ALA A 183 -3.75 -3.87 -7.76
CA ALA A 183 -4.54 -3.94 -8.99
C ALA A 183 -3.69 -4.35 -10.22
N ALA A 184 -2.45 -3.87 -10.35
CA ALA A 184 -1.57 -4.22 -11.45
C ALA A 184 -1.06 -5.68 -11.37
N THR A 185 -0.82 -6.19 -10.16
CA THR A 185 -0.31 -7.55 -9.98
C THR A 185 -1.39 -8.64 -10.05
N GLN A 186 -2.67 -8.27 -9.94
CA GLN A 186 -3.76 -9.21 -10.18
C GLN A 186 -3.91 -9.50 -11.68
N ARG A 187 -3.95 -10.76 -12.05
CA ARG A 187 -4.08 -11.23 -13.44
C ARG A 187 -5.54 -11.54 -13.80
N ALA A 188 -5.83 -11.62 -15.09
CA ALA A 188 -7.18 -11.86 -15.60
C ALA A 188 -7.81 -13.17 -15.09
N ASN A 189 -7.00 -14.17 -14.72
CA ASN A 189 -7.48 -15.43 -14.12
C ASN A 189 -7.78 -15.32 -12.62
N GLY A 190 -7.59 -14.14 -12.02
CA GLY A 190 -7.75 -13.90 -10.58
C GLY A 190 -6.52 -14.23 -9.72
N GLY A 191 -5.48 -14.84 -10.30
CA GLY A 191 -4.19 -15.07 -9.64
C GLY A 191 -3.37 -13.78 -9.52
N PHE A 192 -2.20 -13.87 -8.87
CA PHE A 192 -1.29 -12.75 -8.69
C PHE A 192 0.10 -13.09 -9.22
N GLY A 193 0.66 -12.20 -10.01
CA GLY A 193 1.96 -12.36 -10.65
C GLY A 193 3.01 -11.37 -10.14
N CYS A 194 4.26 -11.61 -10.53
CA CYS A 194 5.38 -10.73 -10.24
C CYS A 194 5.71 -9.88 -11.47
N ASP A 195 6.15 -8.65 -11.25
CA ASP A 195 6.50 -7.71 -12.30
C ASP A 195 7.96 -7.26 -12.19
N ARG A 196 8.48 -6.61 -13.24
CA ARG A 196 9.75 -5.90 -13.18
C ARG A 196 9.54 -4.63 -12.35
N PRO A 197 10.39 -4.36 -11.35
CA PRO A 197 10.24 -3.16 -10.53
C PRO A 197 10.51 -1.89 -11.33
N VAL A 198 9.56 -0.97 -11.29
CA VAL A 198 9.69 0.37 -11.90
C VAL A 198 10.44 1.32 -10.96
N GLY A 199 11.46 2.00 -11.44
CA GLY A 199 12.18 3.01 -10.68
C GLY A 199 13.65 3.12 -11.00
N VAL A 200 14.54 2.73 -10.08
CA VAL A 200 15.98 3.02 -10.13
C VAL A 200 16.67 2.45 -11.38
N VAL A 201 16.33 1.25 -11.80
CA VAL A 201 17.00 0.56 -12.94
C VAL A 201 16.10 0.34 -14.14
N SER A 202 14.79 0.46 -13.98
CA SER A 202 13.85 0.26 -15.08
C SER A 202 12.79 1.36 -15.13
N PRO A 203 12.59 1.99 -16.28
CA PRO A 203 11.53 2.97 -16.48
C PRO A 203 10.19 2.33 -16.83
N ASP A 204 10.18 1.02 -17.15
CA ASP A 204 9.06 0.29 -17.71
C ASP A 204 8.53 -0.78 -16.76
N LEU A 205 7.23 -1.02 -16.88
CA LEU A 205 6.51 -2.10 -16.25
C LEU A 205 6.49 -3.31 -17.20
N ALA A 206 6.90 -4.47 -16.74
CA ALA A 206 6.86 -5.70 -17.52
C ALA A 206 6.57 -6.90 -16.61
N ILE A 207 5.81 -7.85 -17.13
CA ILE A 207 5.51 -9.08 -16.41
C ILE A 207 6.81 -9.89 -16.27
N HIS A 208 7.17 -10.23 -15.03
CA HIS A 208 8.26 -11.17 -14.71
C HIS A 208 7.76 -12.59 -14.61
N ALA A 209 6.60 -12.80 -13.99
CA ALA A 209 5.89 -14.08 -13.92
C ALA A 209 4.39 -13.82 -13.99
N ASP A 210 3.69 -14.50 -14.90
CA ASP A 210 2.24 -14.33 -15.09
C ASP A 210 1.48 -14.68 -13.81
N GLU A 211 1.85 -15.74 -13.12
CA GLU A 211 1.27 -16.13 -11.85
C GLU A 211 2.30 -16.80 -10.95
N ALA A 212 2.37 -16.37 -9.71
CA ALA A 212 3.13 -17.02 -8.66
C ALA A 212 2.18 -17.87 -7.80
N THR A 213 1.95 -19.09 -8.24
CA THR A 213 0.88 -19.99 -7.77
C THR A 213 1.00 -20.42 -6.30
N TRP A 214 2.19 -20.35 -5.71
CA TRP A 214 2.37 -20.76 -4.32
C TRP A 214 2.04 -19.66 -3.31
N CYS A 215 2.92 -18.71 -3.01
CA CYS A 215 2.66 -17.74 -1.95
C CYS A 215 1.87 -16.52 -2.43
N CYS A 216 2.19 -15.98 -3.59
CA CYS A 216 1.67 -14.67 -4.03
C CYS A 216 0.18 -14.70 -4.33
N THR A 217 -0.32 -15.71 -5.03
CA THR A 217 -1.77 -15.86 -5.30
C THR A 217 -2.56 -16.04 -4.01
N MET A 218 -2.06 -16.83 -3.03
CA MET A 218 -2.71 -16.97 -1.73
C MET A 218 -2.73 -15.65 -0.95
N ARG A 219 -1.62 -14.93 -0.95
CA ARG A 219 -1.53 -13.62 -0.27
C ARG A 219 -2.40 -12.57 -0.95
N GLY A 220 -2.48 -12.58 -2.28
CA GLY A 220 -3.40 -11.74 -3.03
C GLY A 220 -4.85 -11.94 -2.59
N GLY A 221 -5.29 -13.20 -2.47
CA GLY A 221 -6.61 -13.53 -1.94
C GLY A 221 -6.84 -13.05 -0.50
N GLU A 222 -5.83 -13.18 0.39
CA GLU A 222 -5.90 -12.58 1.74
C GLU A 222 -6.03 -11.06 1.65
N GLY A 223 -5.24 -10.40 0.77
CA GLY A 223 -5.27 -8.96 0.60
C GLY A 223 -6.64 -8.43 0.20
N LEU A 224 -7.31 -9.09 -0.75
CA LEU A 224 -8.68 -8.73 -1.16
C LEU A 224 -9.67 -8.92 0.00
N GLY A 225 -9.57 -10.01 0.75
CA GLY A 225 -10.40 -10.23 1.95
C GLY A 225 -10.16 -9.17 3.02
N ARG A 226 -8.91 -8.77 3.25
CA ARG A 226 -8.56 -7.69 4.19
C ARG A 226 -9.02 -6.31 3.71
N ALA A 227 -8.98 -6.04 2.41
CA ALA A 227 -9.51 -4.80 1.87
C ALA A 227 -11.02 -4.68 2.15
N ALA A 228 -11.78 -5.77 2.05
CA ALA A 228 -13.18 -5.79 2.44
C ALA A 228 -13.39 -5.56 3.96
N GLU A 229 -12.54 -6.14 4.82
CA GLU A 229 -12.59 -5.87 6.27
C GLU A 229 -12.25 -4.42 6.61
N TYR A 230 -11.36 -3.79 5.84
CA TYR A 230 -10.90 -2.41 6.07
C TYR A 230 -11.75 -1.36 5.34
N ALA A 231 -12.84 -1.77 4.67
CA ALA A 231 -13.76 -0.82 4.04
C ALA A 231 -14.37 0.17 5.04
N TYR A 232 -14.50 -0.25 6.30
CA TYR A 232 -15.02 0.59 7.38
C TYR A 232 -14.29 0.32 8.70
N PHE A 233 -14.10 1.39 9.49
CA PHE A 233 -13.66 1.27 10.87
C PHE A 233 -14.69 1.92 11.80
N VAL A 234 -14.93 1.33 12.95
CA VAL A 234 -15.94 1.80 13.88
C VAL A 234 -15.33 2.02 15.25
N GLU A 235 -15.43 3.25 15.74
CA GLU A 235 -14.97 3.64 17.05
C GLU A 235 -16.04 4.46 17.76
N ALA A 236 -16.52 3.98 18.90
CA ALA A 236 -17.67 4.54 19.61
C ALA A 236 -18.85 4.78 18.64
N ASP A 237 -19.27 6.00 18.44
CA ASP A 237 -20.37 6.41 17.55
C ASP A 237 -19.88 6.96 16.21
N THR A 238 -18.62 6.74 15.86
CA THR A 238 -18.04 7.15 14.57
C THR A 238 -17.82 5.94 13.65
N VAL A 239 -18.33 6.04 12.44
CA VAL A 239 -18.02 5.14 11.32
C VAL A 239 -17.06 5.87 10.40
N TYR A 240 -15.82 5.40 10.35
CA TYR A 240 -14.83 5.90 9.41
C TYR A 240 -14.94 5.14 8.10
N VAL A 241 -14.92 5.86 6.99
CA VAL A 241 -14.86 5.36 5.62
C VAL A 241 -13.50 5.74 5.04
N PRO A 242 -12.47 4.88 5.17
CA PRO A 242 -11.12 5.17 4.73
C PRO A 242 -10.95 5.11 3.22
N PHE A 243 -11.75 4.29 2.54
CA PHE A 243 -11.67 4.04 1.10
C PHE A 243 -13.06 4.06 0.46
N TYR A 244 -13.12 4.44 -0.81
CA TYR A 244 -14.37 4.53 -1.55
C TYR A 244 -14.54 3.33 -2.49
N HIS A 245 -15.52 2.47 -2.17
CA HIS A 245 -15.88 1.27 -2.94
C HIS A 245 -17.38 1.08 -2.94
N GLU A 246 -17.95 0.51 -3.99
CA GLU A 246 -19.31 0.00 -3.93
C GLU A 246 -19.41 -1.03 -2.81
N SER A 247 -20.18 -0.71 -1.77
CA SER A 247 -20.21 -1.55 -0.57
C SER A 247 -21.43 -1.31 0.30
N THR A 248 -21.71 -2.23 1.21
CA THR A 248 -22.70 -2.08 2.26
C THR A 248 -22.07 -2.38 3.63
N LEU A 249 -22.48 -1.62 4.64
CA LEU A 249 -22.14 -1.87 6.03
C LEU A 249 -23.41 -2.22 6.80
N ALA A 250 -23.38 -3.27 7.60
CA ALA A 250 -24.43 -3.58 8.56
C ALA A 250 -23.81 -3.89 9.94
N LEU A 251 -24.22 -3.15 10.94
CA LEU A 251 -23.81 -3.30 12.35
C LEU A 251 -25.08 -3.47 13.21
N PRO A 252 -25.68 -4.69 13.23
CA PRO A 252 -26.96 -4.94 13.92
C PRO A 252 -26.93 -4.56 15.40
N ASP A 253 -25.82 -4.86 16.10
CA ASP A 253 -25.64 -4.54 17.52
C ASP A 253 -25.63 -3.05 17.83
N ARG A 254 -25.46 -2.21 16.80
CA ARG A 254 -25.43 -0.75 16.90
C ARG A 254 -26.61 -0.07 16.23
N ASN A 255 -27.46 -0.82 15.54
CA ASN A 255 -28.53 -0.30 14.66
C ASN A 255 -27.97 0.68 13.61
N ILE A 256 -26.88 0.34 12.97
CA ILE A 256 -26.27 1.16 11.89
C ILE A 256 -26.19 0.27 10.65
N ALA A 257 -26.83 0.72 9.58
CA ALA A 257 -26.61 0.14 8.27
C ALA A 257 -26.61 1.25 7.21
N LEU A 258 -25.72 1.12 6.22
CA LEU A 258 -25.58 2.05 5.11
C LEU A 258 -25.09 1.35 3.86
N SER A 259 -25.41 1.92 2.70
CA SER A 259 -24.79 1.58 1.42
C SER A 259 -23.92 2.72 0.93
N GLN A 260 -22.80 2.39 0.32
CA GLN A 260 -21.90 3.32 -0.34
C GLN A 260 -21.96 3.07 -1.85
N HIS A 261 -22.18 4.14 -2.61
CA HIS A 261 -22.22 4.14 -4.07
C HIS A 261 -21.18 5.10 -4.62
N THR A 262 -20.33 4.64 -5.53
CA THR A 262 -19.26 5.47 -6.07
C THR A 262 -18.70 4.91 -7.37
N GLY A 263 -18.26 5.81 -8.25
CA GLY A 263 -17.43 5.47 -9.41
C GLY A 263 -15.93 5.74 -9.18
N TYR A 264 -15.51 5.89 -7.92
CA TYR A 264 -14.10 6.13 -7.57
C TYR A 264 -13.18 5.04 -8.15
N PRO A 265 -12.03 5.38 -8.71
CA PRO A 265 -11.39 6.70 -8.77
C PRO A 265 -11.75 7.52 -10.03
N PHE A 266 -12.63 7.08 -10.91
CA PHE A 266 -13.01 7.81 -12.14
C PHE A 266 -14.29 8.63 -12.01
N GLY A 267 -15.15 8.29 -11.05
CA GLY A 267 -16.32 9.10 -10.72
C GLY A 267 -15.92 10.34 -9.93
N ASN A 268 -16.84 11.28 -9.87
CA ASN A 268 -16.69 12.55 -9.14
C ASN A 268 -17.63 12.65 -7.93
N ARG A 269 -18.21 11.53 -7.48
CA ARG A 269 -19.16 11.47 -6.38
C ARG A 269 -19.02 10.18 -5.60
N VAL A 270 -19.10 10.28 -4.28
CA VAL A 270 -19.43 9.18 -3.39
C VAL A 270 -20.70 9.54 -2.63
N GLU A 271 -21.60 8.56 -2.53
CA GLU A 271 -22.89 8.71 -1.87
C GLU A 271 -23.10 7.61 -0.84
N PHE A 272 -23.60 7.98 0.32
CA PHE A 272 -23.96 7.10 1.41
C PHE A 272 -25.44 7.21 1.65
N ILE A 273 -26.17 6.10 1.56
CA ILE A 273 -27.58 6.00 1.91
C ILE A 273 -27.67 5.26 3.24
N VAL A 274 -28.18 5.92 4.25
CA VAL A 274 -28.43 5.32 5.57
C VAL A 274 -29.68 4.43 5.46
N THR A 275 -29.53 3.14 5.72
CA THR A 275 -30.67 2.19 5.68
C THR A 275 -31.19 1.88 7.07
N GLU A 276 -30.33 1.95 8.09
CA GLU A 276 -30.72 1.89 9.51
C GLU A 276 -29.90 2.88 10.31
N ALA A 277 -30.52 3.60 11.23
CA ALA A 277 -29.85 4.54 12.13
C ALA A 277 -30.33 4.38 13.58
N PRO A 278 -29.42 4.51 14.58
CA PRO A 278 -29.78 4.50 15.98
C PRO A 278 -30.45 5.83 16.36
N LYS A 279 -31.21 5.83 17.48
CA LYS A 279 -31.83 7.07 18.02
C LYS A 279 -30.82 8.09 18.56
N ARG A 280 -29.53 7.73 18.69
CA ARG A 280 -28.46 8.64 19.12
C ARG A 280 -27.75 9.23 17.92
N ALA A 281 -27.09 10.37 18.13
CA ALA A 281 -26.25 10.97 17.11
C ALA A 281 -25.07 10.04 16.76
N VAL A 282 -24.74 9.95 15.47
CA VAL A 282 -23.57 9.24 14.95
C VAL A 282 -22.76 10.15 14.03
N THR A 283 -21.53 9.76 13.78
CA THR A 283 -20.63 10.46 12.86
C THR A 283 -20.22 9.54 11.72
N LEU A 284 -20.43 9.98 10.49
CA LEU A 284 -19.77 9.41 9.31
C LEU A 284 -18.52 10.24 9.04
N ALA A 285 -17.35 9.59 9.07
CA ALA A 285 -16.07 10.24 8.82
C ALA A 285 -15.51 9.73 7.47
N LEU A 286 -15.65 10.55 6.43
CA LEU A 286 -15.28 10.23 5.04
C LEU A 286 -13.86 10.70 4.79
N ALA A 287 -12.96 9.83 4.33
CA ALA A 287 -11.59 10.20 4.03
C ALA A 287 -11.51 11.23 2.90
N VAL A 288 -10.70 12.26 3.09
CA VAL A 288 -10.41 13.28 2.08
C VAL A 288 -8.89 13.33 1.89
N PRO A 289 -8.34 12.44 1.06
CA PRO A 289 -6.91 12.44 0.75
C PRO A 289 -6.48 13.76 0.09
N SER A 290 -5.20 14.10 0.20
CA SER A 290 -4.64 15.38 -0.30
C SER A 290 -4.80 15.59 -1.80
N TYR A 291 -4.89 14.52 -2.58
CA TYR A 291 -5.11 14.57 -4.03
C TYR A 291 -6.60 14.69 -4.43
N LEU A 292 -7.54 14.60 -3.47
CA LEU A 292 -8.98 14.74 -3.71
C LEU A 292 -9.40 16.18 -3.39
N ARG A 293 -10.01 16.86 -4.36
CA ARG A 293 -10.56 18.22 -4.18
C ARG A 293 -12.06 18.14 -3.97
N PRO A 294 -12.56 18.42 -2.74
CA PRO A 294 -13.98 18.49 -2.48
C PRO A 294 -14.60 19.67 -3.24
N ASP A 295 -15.71 19.41 -3.96
CA ASP A 295 -16.49 20.46 -4.65
C ASP A 295 -17.68 20.88 -3.83
N SER A 296 -18.49 19.91 -3.37
CA SER A 296 -19.68 20.17 -2.55
C SER A 296 -20.05 18.97 -1.69
N VAL A 297 -20.76 19.23 -0.61
CA VAL A 297 -21.29 18.22 0.31
C VAL A 297 -22.80 18.32 0.33
N GLN A 298 -23.48 17.19 0.11
CA GLN A 298 -24.91 17.06 0.30
C GLN A 298 -25.17 16.43 1.66
N LEU A 299 -26.04 17.06 2.43
CA LEU A 299 -26.45 16.62 3.76
C LEU A 299 -27.96 16.34 3.80
N PRO A 300 -28.41 15.48 4.72
CA PRO A 300 -29.84 15.38 5.05
C PRO A 300 -30.42 16.71 5.50
N SER A 301 -31.74 16.87 5.35
CA SER A 301 -32.43 18.13 5.67
C SER A 301 -32.65 18.37 7.18
N HIS A 302 -32.06 17.55 8.05
CA HIS A 302 -32.17 17.68 9.51
C HIS A 302 -31.33 18.85 10.04
N SER A 303 -31.91 19.63 10.95
CA SER A 303 -31.27 20.85 11.47
C SER A 303 -30.07 20.61 12.37
N ASP A 304 -29.91 19.38 12.88
CA ASP A 304 -28.82 18.98 13.78
C ASP A 304 -27.68 18.22 13.06
N VAL A 305 -27.82 17.95 11.74
CA VAL A 305 -26.73 17.37 10.95
C VAL A 305 -25.78 18.47 10.51
N SER A 306 -24.51 18.29 10.81
CA SER A 306 -23.44 19.23 10.47
C SER A 306 -22.23 18.50 9.85
N ALA A 307 -21.43 19.24 9.06
CA ALA A 307 -20.25 18.72 8.41
C ALA A 307 -19.03 19.61 8.64
N HIS A 308 -17.89 18.99 8.97
CA HIS A 308 -16.63 19.68 9.22
C HIS A 308 -15.45 18.89 8.68
N PHE A 309 -14.48 19.57 8.06
CA PHE A 309 -13.21 18.97 7.65
C PHE A 309 -12.23 18.97 8.83
N VAL A 310 -11.78 17.79 9.24
CA VAL A 310 -10.83 17.63 10.36
C VAL A 310 -9.87 16.50 10.06
N GLN A 311 -8.56 16.77 10.10
CA GLN A 311 -7.50 15.76 10.01
C GLN A 311 -7.65 14.78 8.85
N GLY A 312 -7.90 15.29 7.64
CA GLY A 312 -8.05 14.47 6.44
C GLY A 312 -9.39 13.75 6.31
N PHE A 313 -10.40 14.13 7.10
CA PHE A 313 -11.75 13.58 7.02
C PHE A 313 -12.81 14.68 6.95
N LEU A 314 -13.82 14.46 6.14
CA LEU A 314 -15.11 15.13 6.24
C LEU A 314 -15.95 14.38 7.28
N ARG A 315 -16.16 14.99 8.45
CA ARG A 315 -16.99 14.43 9.52
C ARG A 315 -18.40 14.98 9.42
N VAL A 316 -19.36 14.11 9.16
CA VAL A 316 -20.80 14.43 9.11
C VAL A 316 -21.45 13.84 10.36
N SER A 317 -21.91 14.70 11.24
CA SER A 317 -22.40 14.30 12.58
C SER A 317 -23.82 14.78 12.81
N GLY A 318 -24.65 13.95 13.44
CA GLY A 318 -26.02 14.27 13.80
C GLY A 318 -26.89 13.02 13.96
N HIS A 319 -28.21 13.23 14.02
CA HIS A 319 -29.18 12.15 13.96
C HIS A 319 -29.55 11.89 12.50
N PHE A 320 -29.57 10.63 12.14
CA PHE A 320 -29.95 10.18 10.81
C PHE A 320 -31.22 9.34 10.88
N ASP A 321 -32.02 9.40 9.83
CA ASP A 321 -33.15 8.54 9.60
C ASP A 321 -32.88 7.57 8.43
N ALA A 322 -33.60 6.45 8.37
CA ALA A 322 -33.54 5.56 7.22
C ALA A 322 -34.01 6.29 5.96
N GLY A 323 -33.21 6.24 4.90
CA GLY A 323 -33.39 6.97 3.65
C GLY A 323 -32.56 8.25 3.54
N ASP A 324 -31.91 8.68 4.63
CA ASP A 324 -31.00 9.84 4.56
C ASP A 324 -29.82 9.57 3.66
N THR A 325 -29.41 10.64 2.96
CA THR A 325 -28.30 10.62 2.04
C THR A 325 -27.23 11.63 2.44
N VAL A 326 -25.99 11.17 2.53
CA VAL A 326 -24.79 12.02 2.62
C VAL A 326 -23.99 11.82 1.35
N ALA A 327 -23.62 12.89 0.66
CA ALA A 327 -22.74 12.74 -0.51
C ALA A 327 -21.64 13.80 -0.52
N LEU A 328 -20.48 13.37 -1.02
CA LEU A 328 -19.33 14.21 -1.31
C LEU A 328 -19.11 14.21 -2.81
N ASN A 329 -19.22 15.38 -3.43
CA ASN A 329 -18.75 15.59 -4.80
C ASN A 329 -17.31 16.08 -4.76
N TYR A 330 -16.49 15.58 -5.69
CA TYR A 330 -15.04 15.85 -5.70
C TYR A 330 -14.48 15.80 -7.12
N GLY A 331 -13.27 16.31 -7.28
CA GLY A 331 -12.49 16.20 -8.50
C GLY A 331 -11.06 15.77 -8.23
N PHE A 332 -10.40 15.31 -9.28
CA PHE A 332 -8.97 15.10 -9.32
C PHE A 332 -8.35 15.93 -10.44
N GLU A 333 -7.12 16.36 -10.24
CA GLU A 333 -6.30 16.95 -11.29
C GLU A 333 -5.18 15.99 -11.69
N PRO A 334 -5.03 15.74 -12.99
CA PRO A 334 -3.84 15.06 -13.48
C PRO A 334 -2.60 15.92 -13.20
N ARG A 335 -1.51 15.29 -12.78
CA ARG A 335 -0.27 15.99 -12.43
C ARG A 335 0.96 15.16 -12.71
N TRP A 336 2.06 15.87 -12.94
CA TRP A 336 3.38 15.28 -12.95
C TRP A 336 3.95 15.23 -11.52
N VAL A 337 4.51 14.08 -11.16
CA VAL A 337 5.11 13.86 -9.84
C VAL A 337 6.55 13.40 -10.05
N PRO A 338 7.55 14.05 -9.44
CA PRO A 338 8.93 13.58 -9.50
C PRO A 338 9.03 12.18 -8.90
N LEU A 339 9.96 11.37 -9.39
CA LEU A 339 10.19 10.05 -8.80
C LEU A 339 10.76 10.19 -7.39
N GLU A 340 10.28 9.35 -6.49
CA GLU A 340 10.47 9.51 -5.04
C GLU A 340 11.64 8.69 -4.48
N ASN A 341 12.03 7.59 -5.16
CA ASN A 341 13.08 6.73 -4.65
C ASN A 341 14.42 7.49 -4.55
N ARG A 342 15.03 7.40 -3.38
CA ARG A 342 16.24 8.14 -3.02
C ARG A 342 17.43 7.85 -3.94
N ASP A 343 17.56 6.62 -4.42
CA ASP A 343 18.70 6.17 -5.22
C ASP A 343 18.52 6.45 -6.73
N ILE A 344 17.40 7.05 -7.15
CA ILE A 344 17.25 7.56 -8.51
C ILE A 344 18.16 8.80 -8.69
N ALA A 345 19.19 8.63 -9.50
CA ALA A 345 20.16 9.68 -9.74
C ALA A 345 19.62 10.79 -10.67
N ASP A 346 18.83 10.42 -11.68
CA ASP A 346 18.23 11.36 -12.63
C ASP A 346 16.99 12.03 -12.04
N LYS A 347 17.15 13.27 -11.59
CA LYS A 347 16.07 14.08 -11.00
C LYS A 347 15.16 14.72 -12.05
N THR A 348 15.37 14.45 -13.33
CA THR A 348 14.49 14.88 -14.42
C THR A 348 13.41 13.85 -14.75
N LEU A 349 13.34 12.75 -14.01
CA LEU A 349 12.33 11.70 -14.18
C LEU A 349 11.07 12.00 -13.37
N TYR A 350 9.93 11.88 -14.03
CA TYR A 350 8.59 12.11 -13.48
C TYR A 350 7.68 10.94 -13.83
N LYS A 351 6.60 10.79 -13.06
CA LYS A 351 5.45 9.92 -13.36
C LYS A 351 4.19 10.76 -13.47
N ALA A 352 3.27 10.35 -14.33
CA ALA A 352 1.95 10.96 -14.44
C ALA A 352 1.02 10.35 -13.40
N MET A 353 0.23 11.19 -12.71
CA MET A 353 -0.76 10.73 -11.75
C MET A 353 -2.12 11.41 -11.97
N TYR A 354 -3.20 10.65 -11.76
CA TYR A 354 -4.57 11.15 -11.67
C TYR A 354 -5.19 10.69 -10.35
N GLY A 355 -5.41 11.63 -9.44
CA GLY A 355 -5.75 11.26 -8.06
C GLY A 355 -4.71 10.30 -7.48
N PRO A 356 -5.12 9.09 -7.04
CA PRO A 356 -4.23 8.06 -6.53
C PRO A 356 -3.55 7.23 -7.63
N LEU A 357 -4.07 7.25 -8.87
CA LEU A 357 -3.63 6.39 -9.95
C LEU A 357 -2.32 6.85 -10.58
N VAL A 358 -1.39 5.94 -10.80
CA VAL A 358 -0.26 6.11 -11.69
C VAL A 358 -0.70 5.80 -13.11
N LEU A 359 -0.36 6.67 -14.04
CA LEU A 359 -0.64 6.53 -15.45
C LEU A 359 0.62 6.15 -16.20
N GLY A 360 0.49 5.19 -17.10
CA GLY A 360 1.57 4.79 -17.98
C GLY A 360 1.15 4.83 -19.45
N TYR A 361 2.09 4.51 -20.34
CA TYR A 361 1.91 4.57 -21.80
C TYR A 361 2.77 3.51 -22.50
N GLU A 362 2.44 3.21 -23.75
CA GLU A 362 3.22 2.29 -24.59
C GLU A 362 4.21 3.07 -25.43
N ALA A 363 5.50 2.73 -25.34
CA ALA A 363 6.58 3.28 -26.17
C ALA A 363 7.83 2.39 -26.08
N ASP A 364 8.74 2.54 -27.06
CA ASP A 364 10.01 1.79 -27.08
C ASP A 364 11.07 2.36 -26.11
N ALA A 365 10.89 3.59 -25.66
CA ALA A 365 11.76 4.28 -24.71
C ALA A 365 10.99 5.33 -23.92
N PRO A 366 11.49 5.76 -22.76
CA PRO A 366 10.88 6.86 -22.01
C PRO A 366 10.74 8.12 -22.86
N LEU A 367 9.57 8.73 -22.80
CA LEU A 367 9.29 9.98 -23.49
C LEU A 367 10.13 11.11 -22.89
N GLU A 368 10.75 11.92 -23.74
CA GLU A 368 11.45 13.13 -23.36
C GLU A 368 10.63 14.36 -23.74
N LEU A 369 10.20 15.12 -22.72
CA LEU A 369 9.44 16.35 -22.88
C LEU A 369 10.32 17.54 -22.53
N ALA A 370 10.50 18.47 -23.47
CA ALA A 370 11.37 19.62 -23.28
C ALA A 370 10.81 20.90 -23.92
N GLY A 371 11.21 22.04 -23.38
CA GLY A 371 11.03 23.36 -23.98
C GLY A 371 9.68 24.03 -23.77
N LYS A 372 8.70 23.39 -23.14
CA LYS A 372 7.41 23.98 -22.75
C LYS A 372 6.76 23.17 -21.65
N GLU A 373 5.76 23.74 -21.00
CA GLU A 373 4.88 23.04 -20.08
C GLU A 373 4.00 22.04 -20.83
N PHE A 374 3.82 20.84 -20.28
CA PHE A 374 2.97 19.79 -20.82
C PHE A 374 1.89 19.44 -19.80
N SER A 375 0.64 19.67 -20.19
CA SER A 375 -0.54 19.32 -19.41
C SER A 375 -0.97 17.89 -19.71
N ILE A 376 -1.54 17.24 -18.70
CA ILE A 376 -2.25 15.96 -18.86
C ILE A 376 -3.73 16.31 -18.91
N VAL A 377 -4.43 15.89 -19.95
CA VAL A 377 -5.86 16.15 -20.13
C VAL A 377 -6.64 14.85 -20.28
N ALA A 378 -7.89 14.83 -19.79
CA ALA A 378 -8.75 13.68 -19.95
C ALA A 378 -9.08 13.44 -21.43
N ASP A 379 -9.09 12.18 -21.86
CA ASP A 379 -9.39 11.71 -23.22
C ASP A 379 -10.41 10.57 -23.20
N GLY A 380 -11.20 10.48 -22.14
CA GLY A 380 -12.20 9.46 -21.88
C GLY A 380 -12.46 9.29 -20.39
N PRO A 381 -13.28 8.31 -20.00
CA PRO A 381 -13.59 8.07 -18.59
C PRO A 381 -12.36 7.66 -17.75
N ASP A 382 -11.46 6.87 -18.33
CA ASP A 382 -10.27 6.27 -17.71
C ASP A 382 -9.03 6.40 -18.59
N ALA A 383 -9.06 7.31 -19.57
CA ALA A 383 -7.98 7.57 -20.49
C ALA A 383 -7.57 9.05 -20.46
N PHE A 384 -6.30 9.30 -20.66
CA PHE A 384 -5.70 10.63 -20.66
C PHE A 384 -4.75 10.76 -21.83
N ARG A 385 -4.34 11.98 -22.14
CA ARG A 385 -3.30 12.25 -23.13
C ARG A 385 -2.41 13.39 -22.67
N ILE A 386 -1.20 13.40 -23.17
CA ILE A 386 -0.27 14.51 -22.98
C ILE A 386 -0.61 15.53 -24.06
N GLU A 387 -1.00 16.74 -23.65
CA GLU A 387 -1.46 17.77 -24.58
C GLU A 387 -0.37 18.16 -25.59
N GLY A 388 -0.75 18.22 -26.86
CA GLY A 388 0.17 18.52 -27.96
C GLY A 388 1.09 17.38 -28.36
N THR A 389 0.81 16.16 -27.91
CA THR A 389 1.46 14.92 -28.34
C THR A 389 0.42 13.88 -28.78
N GLU A 390 0.89 12.76 -29.35
CA GLU A 390 0.05 11.59 -29.68
C GLU A 390 -0.04 10.57 -28.54
N PHE A 391 0.70 10.79 -27.43
CA PHE A 391 0.80 9.83 -26.35
C PHE A 391 -0.46 9.81 -25.47
N ARG A 392 -1.03 8.62 -25.38
CA ARG A 392 -2.12 8.31 -24.46
C ARG A 392 -1.56 7.72 -23.17
N LEU A 393 -2.19 8.10 -22.07
CA LEU A 393 -1.88 7.61 -20.73
C LEU A 393 -3.08 6.84 -20.21
N THR A 394 -2.83 5.69 -19.58
CA THR A 394 -3.86 4.85 -18.95
C THR A 394 -3.40 4.36 -17.60
N PRO A 395 -4.31 3.99 -16.68
CA PRO A 395 -3.94 3.33 -15.44
C PRO A 395 -3.12 2.06 -15.68
N LEU A 396 -2.19 1.75 -14.79
CA LEU A 396 -1.21 0.68 -14.98
C LEU A 396 -1.83 -0.71 -15.17
N TYR A 397 -2.91 -1.03 -14.45
CA TYR A 397 -3.58 -2.31 -14.60
C TYR A 397 -4.18 -2.52 -16.01
N HIS A 398 -4.54 -1.45 -16.73
CA HIS A 398 -4.94 -1.53 -18.13
C HIS A 398 -3.76 -1.85 -19.05
N LEU A 399 -2.56 -1.34 -18.75
CA LEU A 399 -1.37 -1.62 -19.53
C LEU A 399 -0.93 -3.09 -19.46
N LEU A 400 -1.24 -3.76 -18.36
CA LEU A 400 -0.93 -5.18 -18.17
C LEU A 400 -2.04 -6.11 -18.65
N ASP A 401 -3.23 -5.58 -18.97
CA ASP A 401 -4.33 -6.38 -19.52
C ASP A 401 -4.04 -6.77 -20.98
N PRO A 402 -3.91 -8.06 -21.30
CA PRO A 402 -3.68 -8.52 -22.69
C PRO A 402 -4.79 -8.13 -23.66
N ALA A 403 -6.00 -7.85 -23.17
CA ALA A 403 -7.14 -7.41 -24.00
C ALA A 403 -7.04 -5.94 -24.41
N VAL A 404 -6.32 -5.13 -23.66
CA VAL A 404 -6.14 -3.69 -23.87
C VAL A 404 -4.78 -3.37 -24.49
N SER A 405 -3.74 -4.12 -24.12
CA SER A 405 -2.41 -3.99 -24.69
C SER A 405 -2.44 -4.40 -26.17
N SER A 406 -1.86 -3.58 -27.03
CA SER A 406 -1.87 -3.77 -28.48
C SER A 406 -1.22 -5.08 -28.97
N GLY A 407 -0.68 -5.90 -28.07
CA GLY A 407 0.04 -7.12 -28.39
C GLY A 407 1.35 -6.90 -29.16
N ALA A 408 1.69 -5.64 -29.43
CA ALA A 408 2.98 -5.28 -30.00
C ALA A 408 4.07 -5.36 -28.93
N ASN A 409 5.33 -5.49 -29.36
CA ASN A 409 6.51 -5.54 -28.48
C ASN A 409 6.82 -4.19 -27.77
N TYR A 410 5.82 -3.40 -27.47
CA TYR A 410 6.01 -2.11 -26.80
C TYR A 410 6.31 -2.29 -25.32
N HIS A 411 7.28 -1.51 -24.85
CA HIS A 411 7.50 -1.35 -23.44
C HIS A 411 6.40 -0.50 -22.82
N ARG A 412 5.95 -0.87 -21.63
CA ARG A 412 4.91 -0.17 -20.88
C ARG A 412 5.56 0.84 -19.96
N MET A 413 5.79 2.03 -20.49
CA MET A 413 6.52 3.09 -19.80
C MET A 413 5.70 3.68 -18.67
N VAL A 414 6.32 3.92 -17.55
CA VAL A 414 5.75 4.62 -16.38
C VAL A 414 6.42 5.98 -16.18
N THR A 415 7.68 6.13 -16.61
CA THR A 415 8.46 7.32 -16.37
C THR A 415 8.57 8.18 -17.63
N VAL A 416 8.59 9.48 -17.43
CA VAL A 416 8.80 10.50 -18.46
C VAL A 416 9.98 11.37 -18.03
N LYS A 417 10.84 11.74 -18.95
CA LYS A 417 11.93 12.69 -18.70
C LYS A 417 11.49 14.10 -19.06
N MET A 418 11.66 15.02 -18.12
CA MET A 418 11.27 16.43 -18.30
C MET A 418 12.42 17.33 -17.88
N ASP A 419 12.67 18.40 -18.63
CA ASP A 419 13.62 19.43 -18.18
C ASP A 419 12.96 20.28 -17.06
N THR A 420 13.79 20.91 -16.24
CA THR A 420 13.32 21.70 -15.09
C THR A 420 12.51 22.95 -15.48
N ALA A 421 12.54 23.37 -16.75
CA ALA A 421 11.73 24.46 -17.28
C ALA A 421 10.30 24.02 -17.66
N THR A 422 10.06 22.71 -17.70
CA THR A 422 8.82 22.10 -18.18
C THR A 422 7.80 21.84 -17.05
N VAL A 423 8.23 21.92 -15.77
CA VAL A 423 7.42 21.60 -14.60
C VAL A 423 7.09 22.87 -13.84
N CYS A 424 5.81 23.30 -13.87
CA CYS A 424 5.27 24.16 -12.82
C CYS A 424 5.10 23.34 -11.56
N LEU A 425 5.96 23.57 -10.58
CA LEU A 425 5.80 23.07 -9.22
C LEU A 425 4.82 24.04 -8.52
N GLU A 426 3.51 23.79 -8.59
CA GLU A 426 2.53 24.36 -7.68
C GLU A 426 2.28 23.46 -6.47
#